data_73c470f801580280ed2efcb93557ae46
#
_entry.id   73c470f801580280ed2efcb93557ae46
#
_cell.length_a   1.000
_cell.length_b   1.000
_cell.length_c   1.000
_cell.angle_alpha   90.00
_cell.angle_beta   90.00
_cell.angle_gamma   90.00
#
_symmetry.space_group_name_H-M   'P 1'
#
loop_
_entity.id
_entity.type
_entity.pdbx_description
1 polymer ?
#
loop_
_entity_poly.entity_id
_entity_poly.type
_entity_poly.pdbx_seq_one_letter_code
_entity_poly.pdbx_strand_id
1 'polypeptide(L)'
;AQGSKRNEYAEAQLQDLFKRMRERTSHYKDKLADPDISSAEPSPTANRSYLLWLFFVAVSFNWNCWLIPMRCVFPVQTPNNILYWMISDYICDALYLIDIFIFQPRLQFVKGGDIITERKQTKANYWDSTKFRLDVASVIPFDLLYMVFGFQPVFRANRLLKYTSFFEFNDRLEAVMEKAYIYRVIRTTGYLLFILHINACIYYWASSYEGIASTKWVYDGKGNMYLRCYYFAVRTLITIGGLAEPQTVFEIVFQLLNYFTGVFVFSSLIGQMRDVIGAATAGQSYYRASVDKTVSYMSSNKIPKVVQNRVRTWYEYTWDSQGMLDESELLEEMPTKMQLAIAIDVNFAIVDRVDLFKVSFITAEGCDSQMIQDLLLRLKSIVYLPGDFVCKKGEIGREMYIIKQGAVQVLGGPDNQKVLVTLKAGAVFGEISLLSAGGGNRRTANVVAYGFANLFILDKKSLNEILVHYPDSKKLLTKKAKYLLKEKGKPAGPAVVNKGFGHLIPPKPETPRLFKALMSATSGRTGLSLLTRLKQAASVR
;
A
#
# COMPACT_ATOMS: atom_id res chain seq x y z
N ALA A 1 -2.40 46.16 -22.92
CA ALA A 1 -3.48 45.22 -23.31
C ALA A 1 -3.02 44.11 -24.28
N GLN A 2 -2.01 44.33 -25.15
CA GLN A 2 -1.52 43.32 -26.08
C GLN A 2 -0.62 42.26 -25.43
N GLY A 3 0.14 42.57 -24.38
CA GLY A 3 1.01 41.64 -23.66
C GLY A 3 0.28 40.62 -22.82
N SER A 4 -0.88 40.97 -22.23
CA SER A 4 -1.73 40.09 -21.43
C SER A 4 -2.39 39.01 -22.29
N LYS A 5 -2.96 39.39 -23.45
CA LYS A 5 -3.58 38.43 -24.38
C LYS A 5 -2.60 37.41 -24.98
N ARG A 6 -1.33 37.79 -25.15
CA ARG A 6 -0.29 36.91 -25.68
C ARG A 6 0.16 35.87 -24.66
N ASN A 7 0.12 36.20 -23.36
CA ASN A 7 0.40 35.28 -22.26
C ASN A 7 -0.74 34.27 -22.07
N GLU A 8 -2.00 34.72 -22.12
CA GLU A 8 -3.19 33.86 -22.02
C GLU A 8 -3.25 32.86 -23.19
N TYR A 9 -2.89 33.30 -24.41
CA TYR A 9 -2.85 32.40 -25.56
C TYR A 9 -1.73 31.35 -25.45
N ALA A 10 -0.57 31.73 -24.95
CA ALA A 10 0.54 30.79 -24.72
C ALA A 10 0.24 29.79 -23.58
N GLU A 11 -0.44 30.23 -22.52
CA GLU A 11 -0.91 29.33 -21.44
C GLU A 11 -2.00 28.39 -21.92
N ALA A 12 -2.94 28.86 -22.71
CA ALA A 12 -3.98 28.02 -23.30
C ALA A 12 -3.40 26.96 -24.25
N GLN A 13 -2.40 27.32 -25.06
CA GLN A 13 -1.69 26.36 -25.91
C GLN A 13 -0.88 25.33 -25.11
N LEU A 14 -0.24 25.75 -24.03
CA LEU A 14 0.47 24.84 -23.12
C LEU A 14 -0.50 23.88 -22.41
N GLN A 15 -1.65 24.36 -21.95
CA GLN A 15 -2.67 23.52 -21.35
C GLN A 15 -3.26 22.52 -22.35
N ASP A 16 -3.53 22.95 -23.59
CA ASP A 16 -4.00 22.05 -24.66
C ASP A 16 -2.92 21.00 -25.03
N LEU A 17 -1.66 21.39 -25.06
CA LEU A 17 -0.54 20.46 -25.25
C LEU A 17 -0.44 19.43 -24.12
N PHE A 18 -0.55 19.86 -22.86
CA PHE A 18 -0.56 18.97 -21.71
C PHE A 18 -1.77 18.04 -21.71
N LYS A 19 -2.95 18.55 -22.10
CA LYS A 19 -4.16 17.75 -22.23
C LYS A 19 -3.98 16.65 -23.30
N ARG A 20 -3.51 17.02 -24.50
CA ARG A 20 -3.23 16.05 -25.58
C ARG A 20 -2.14 15.05 -25.20
N MET A 21 -1.10 15.46 -24.47
CA MET A 21 -0.08 14.54 -23.95
C MET A 21 -0.69 13.54 -22.95
N ARG A 22 -1.55 13.99 -22.04
CA ARG A 22 -2.23 13.13 -21.07
C ARG A 22 -3.20 12.16 -21.75
N GLU A 23 -4.00 12.65 -22.72
CA GLU A 23 -4.92 11.84 -23.51
C GLU A 23 -4.17 10.78 -24.34
N ARG A 24 -2.99 11.11 -24.87
CA ARG A 24 -2.14 10.16 -25.60
C ARG A 24 -1.56 9.10 -24.67
N THR A 25 -1.04 9.51 -23.52
CA THR A 25 -0.50 8.57 -22.54
C THR A 25 -1.58 7.59 -22.08
N SER A 26 -2.80 8.10 -21.83
CA SER A 26 -3.97 7.28 -21.50
C SER A 26 -4.31 6.31 -22.64
N HIS A 27 -4.40 6.79 -23.87
CA HIS A 27 -4.74 5.96 -25.02
C HIS A 27 -3.69 4.86 -25.30
N TYR A 28 -2.39 5.16 -25.10
CA TYR A 28 -1.35 4.13 -25.21
C TYR A 28 -1.38 3.15 -24.06
N LYS A 29 -1.66 3.65 -22.84
CA LYS A 29 -1.85 2.81 -21.66
C LYS A 29 -3.02 1.83 -21.87
N ASP A 30 -4.15 2.33 -22.39
CA ASP A 30 -5.33 1.54 -22.70
C ASP A 30 -5.06 0.50 -23.84
N LYS A 31 -4.22 0.85 -24.84
CA LYS A 31 -3.81 -0.10 -25.89
C LYS A 31 -2.83 -1.16 -25.41
N LEU A 32 -2.02 -0.85 -24.41
CA LEU A 32 -1.04 -1.78 -23.82
C LEU A 32 -1.66 -2.63 -22.71
N ALA A 33 -2.72 -2.14 -22.07
CA ALA A 33 -3.45 -2.90 -21.07
C ALA A 33 -4.18 -4.08 -21.76
N ASP A 34 -4.05 -5.27 -21.19
CA ASP A 34 -4.84 -6.41 -21.63
C ASP A 34 -6.33 -6.11 -21.29
N PRO A 35 -7.26 -6.13 -22.27
CA PRO A 35 -8.66 -5.86 -22.02
C PRO A 35 -9.27 -6.81 -20.97
N ASP A 36 -8.74 -8.03 -20.85
CA ASP A 36 -9.17 -8.99 -19.82
C ASP A 36 -8.77 -8.57 -18.40
N ILE A 37 -7.67 -7.79 -18.26
CA ILE A 37 -7.22 -7.26 -16.95
C ILE A 37 -7.96 -5.97 -16.61
N SER A 38 -8.22 -5.11 -17.60
CA SER A 38 -8.93 -3.83 -17.40
C SER A 38 -10.42 -4.00 -17.15
N SER A 39 -11.00 -5.10 -17.64
CA SER A 39 -12.40 -5.48 -17.44
C SER A 39 -12.63 -6.38 -16.22
N ALA A 40 -11.58 -6.72 -15.47
CA ALA A 40 -11.73 -7.44 -14.20
C ALA A 40 -12.63 -6.63 -13.28
N GLU A 41 -13.90 -7.02 -13.22
CA GLU A 41 -14.84 -6.48 -12.24
C GLU A 41 -14.18 -6.54 -10.84
N PRO A 42 -14.39 -5.52 -10.01
CA PRO A 42 -13.83 -5.53 -8.66
C PRO A 42 -14.24 -6.83 -7.99
N SER A 43 -13.28 -7.56 -7.44
CA SER A 43 -13.54 -8.83 -6.74
C SER A 43 -14.75 -8.65 -5.83
N PRO A 44 -15.61 -9.69 -5.63
CA PRO A 44 -16.79 -9.61 -4.75
C PRO A 44 -16.46 -9.05 -3.35
N THR A 45 -15.19 -9.12 -2.98
CA THR A 45 -14.64 -8.61 -1.70
C THR A 45 -14.48 -7.09 -1.64
N ALA A 46 -14.38 -6.39 -2.78
CA ALA A 46 -14.02 -4.96 -2.84
C ALA A 46 -15.21 -3.99 -2.85
N ASN A 47 -16.44 -4.45 -2.69
CA ASN A 47 -17.61 -3.56 -2.67
C ASN A 47 -17.66 -2.75 -1.36
N ARG A 48 -17.21 -1.49 -1.41
CA ARG A 48 -17.16 -0.57 -0.26
C ARG A 48 -18.54 -0.35 0.38
N SER A 49 -19.60 -0.35 -0.41
CA SER A 49 -20.97 -0.16 0.11
C SER A 49 -21.41 -1.36 0.95
N TYR A 50 -21.06 -2.58 0.53
CA TYR A 50 -21.35 -3.78 1.30
C TYR A 50 -20.49 -3.86 2.56
N LEU A 51 -19.23 -3.45 2.52
CA LEU A 51 -18.36 -3.39 3.69
C LEU A 51 -18.92 -2.41 4.74
N LEU A 52 -19.41 -1.24 4.31
CA LEU A 52 -20.08 -0.28 5.20
C LEU A 52 -21.35 -0.89 5.82
N TRP A 53 -22.13 -1.65 5.05
CA TRP A 53 -23.30 -2.35 5.59
C TRP A 53 -22.90 -3.39 6.64
N LEU A 54 -21.90 -4.22 6.34
CA LEU A 54 -21.38 -5.23 7.29
C LEU A 54 -20.85 -4.58 8.58
N PHE A 55 -20.32 -3.35 8.51
CA PHE A 55 -19.93 -2.62 9.70
C PHE A 55 -21.12 -2.42 10.66
N PHE A 56 -22.29 -2.00 10.18
CA PHE A 56 -23.48 -1.85 11.03
C PHE A 56 -23.96 -3.20 11.61
N VAL A 57 -23.89 -4.26 10.80
CA VAL A 57 -24.22 -5.62 11.29
C VAL A 57 -23.22 -6.06 12.36
N ALA A 58 -21.91 -5.80 12.17
CA ALA A 58 -20.87 -6.13 13.13
C ALA A 58 -21.00 -5.32 14.43
N VAL A 59 -21.36 -4.04 14.37
CA VAL A 59 -21.66 -3.21 15.54
C VAL A 59 -22.85 -3.79 16.31
N SER A 60 -23.92 -4.18 15.62
CA SER A 60 -25.09 -4.80 16.26
C SER A 60 -24.74 -6.15 16.89
N PHE A 61 -23.88 -6.93 16.25
CA PHE A 61 -23.38 -8.19 16.82
C PHE A 61 -22.55 -7.94 18.08
N ASN A 62 -21.62 -7.00 18.06
CA ASN A 62 -20.83 -6.62 19.24
C ASN A 62 -21.71 -6.11 20.36
N TRP A 63 -22.73 -5.29 20.06
CA TRP A 63 -23.71 -4.83 21.02
C TRP A 63 -24.36 -6.02 21.76
N ASN A 64 -24.85 -7.00 21.02
CA ASN A 64 -25.45 -8.20 21.61
C ASN A 64 -24.43 -9.02 22.42
N CYS A 65 -23.19 -9.22 21.89
CA CYS A 65 -22.15 -9.97 22.58
C CYS A 65 -21.76 -9.39 23.93
N TRP A 66 -21.70 -8.06 24.04
CA TRP A 66 -21.32 -7.39 25.29
C TRP A 66 -22.49 -7.25 26.25
N LEU A 67 -23.67 -6.89 25.77
CA LEU A 67 -24.75 -6.50 26.63
C LEU A 67 -25.64 -7.66 27.08
N ILE A 68 -25.76 -8.74 26.32
CA ILE A 68 -26.54 -9.90 26.75
C ILE A 68 -25.93 -10.53 28.01
N PRO A 69 -24.64 -10.92 28.06
CA PRO A 69 -24.03 -11.46 29.27
C PRO A 69 -24.08 -10.48 30.46
N MET A 70 -23.82 -9.19 30.17
CA MET A 70 -23.87 -8.16 31.20
C MET A 70 -25.25 -8.04 31.85
N ARG A 71 -26.31 -7.99 31.05
CA ARG A 71 -27.70 -7.89 31.56
C ARG A 71 -28.20 -9.18 32.22
N CYS A 72 -27.67 -10.34 31.85
CA CYS A 72 -28.01 -11.62 32.49
C CYS A 72 -27.51 -11.70 33.92
N VAL A 73 -26.39 -11.06 34.20
CA VAL A 73 -25.68 -11.27 35.47
C VAL A 73 -25.74 -10.05 36.39
N PHE A 74 -25.50 -8.85 35.85
CA PHE A 74 -25.54 -7.62 36.63
C PHE A 74 -26.95 -7.01 36.69
N PRO A 75 -27.38 -6.42 37.78
CA PRO A 75 -28.69 -5.77 37.92
C PRO A 75 -28.74 -4.40 37.22
N VAL A 76 -28.33 -4.35 35.95
CA VAL A 76 -28.32 -3.11 35.14
C VAL A 76 -29.70 -2.81 34.56
N GLN A 77 -30.54 -3.83 34.43
CA GLN A 77 -31.87 -3.71 33.87
C GLN A 77 -32.86 -3.37 34.96
N THR A 78 -33.41 -2.16 34.92
CA THR A 78 -34.39 -1.65 35.87
C THR A 78 -35.72 -1.39 35.16
N PRO A 79 -36.87 -1.40 35.87
CA PRO A 79 -38.17 -1.11 35.25
C PRO A 79 -38.20 0.20 34.45
N ASN A 80 -37.42 1.20 34.86
CA ASN A 80 -37.40 2.51 34.24
C ASN A 80 -36.61 2.53 32.92
N ASN A 81 -35.69 1.61 32.70
CA ASN A 81 -34.83 1.59 31.49
C ASN A 81 -35.12 0.44 30.53
N ILE A 82 -36.08 -0.43 30.83
CA ILE A 82 -36.48 -1.57 29.98
C ILE A 82 -36.82 -1.10 28.55
N LEU A 83 -37.55 0.02 28.42
CA LEU A 83 -37.96 0.54 27.13
C LEU A 83 -36.76 0.87 26.23
N TYR A 84 -35.71 1.48 26.77
CA TYR A 84 -34.49 1.83 26.01
C TYR A 84 -33.75 0.58 25.56
N TRP A 85 -33.71 -0.45 26.42
CA TRP A 85 -33.13 -1.75 26.06
C TRP A 85 -33.89 -2.41 24.90
N MET A 86 -35.21 -2.42 24.95
CA MET A 86 -36.05 -2.97 23.90
C MET A 86 -35.85 -2.24 22.57
N ILE A 87 -35.82 -0.90 22.58
CA ILE A 87 -35.62 -0.12 21.35
C ILE A 87 -34.28 -0.47 20.72
N SER A 88 -33.19 -0.48 21.50
CA SER A 88 -31.86 -0.82 20.98
C SER A 88 -31.78 -2.25 20.44
N ASP A 89 -32.43 -3.19 21.14
CA ASP A 89 -32.49 -4.59 20.74
C ASP A 89 -33.23 -4.78 19.42
N TYR A 90 -34.39 -4.14 19.26
CA TYR A 90 -35.16 -4.23 18.01
C TYR A 90 -34.49 -3.51 16.84
N ILE A 91 -33.72 -2.46 17.07
CA ILE A 91 -32.88 -1.85 16.03
C ILE A 91 -31.86 -2.88 15.52
N CYS A 92 -31.19 -3.61 16.42
CA CYS A 92 -30.26 -4.67 16.04
C CYS A 92 -30.96 -5.79 15.25
N ASP A 93 -32.17 -6.21 15.68
CA ASP A 93 -32.95 -7.23 15.00
C ASP A 93 -33.37 -6.78 13.59
N ALA A 94 -33.79 -5.53 13.44
CA ALA A 94 -34.12 -4.95 12.14
C ALA A 94 -32.91 -4.96 11.18
N LEU A 95 -31.70 -4.61 11.67
CA LEU A 95 -30.48 -4.69 10.88
C LEU A 95 -30.16 -6.12 10.45
N TYR A 96 -30.37 -7.11 11.32
CA TYR A 96 -30.19 -8.52 10.96
C TYR A 96 -31.20 -8.98 9.91
N LEU A 97 -32.48 -8.60 10.02
CA LEU A 97 -33.50 -8.92 9.02
C LEU A 97 -33.18 -8.30 7.65
N ILE A 98 -32.78 -7.03 7.62
CA ILE A 98 -32.36 -6.36 6.40
C ILE A 98 -31.17 -7.10 5.77
N ASP A 99 -30.17 -7.50 6.57
CA ASP A 99 -29.04 -8.27 6.07
C ASP A 99 -29.46 -9.59 5.42
N ILE A 100 -30.30 -10.37 6.10
CA ILE A 100 -30.76 -11.69 5.64
C ILE A 100 -31.60 -11.61 4.35
N PHE A 101 -32.51 -10.65 4.25
CA PHE A 101 -33.45 -10.60 3.11
C PHE A 101 -32.98 -9.72 1.95
N ILE A 102 -32.14 -8.72 2.20
CA ILE A 102 -31.75 -7.76 1.17
C ILE A 102 -30.32 -7.95 0.72
N PHE A 103 -29.34 -8.03 1.65
CA PHE A 103 -27.94 -8.02 1.28
C PHE A 103 -27.37 -9.39 0.99
N GLN A 104 -27.57 -10.37 1.86
CA GLN A 104 -26.99 -11.72 1.71
C GLN A 104 -27.41 -12.43 0.41
N PRO A 105 -28.70 -12.38 -0.04
CA PRO A 105 -29.12 -13.03 -1.28
C PRO A 105 -28.55 -12.40 -2.56
N ARG A 106 -27.91 -11.23 -2.46
CA ARG A 106 -27.33 -10.50 -3.59
C ARG A 106 -25.82 -10.68 -3.72
N LEU A 107 -25.21 -11.37 -2.77
CA LEU A 107 -23.76 -11.56 -2.80
C LEU A 107 -23.33 -12.49 -3.91
N GLN A 108 -22.41 -12.02 -4.72
CA GLN A 108 -21.75 -12.81 -5.75
C GLN A 108 -20.88 -13.89 -5.11
N PHE A 109 -20.74 -15.00 -5.77
CA PHE A 109 -19.88 -16.10 -5.34
C PHE A 109 -19.15 -16.73 -6.53
N VAL A 110 -18.03 -17.39 -6.25
CA VAL A 110 -17.23 -18.08 -7.26
C VAL A 110 -17.59 -19.56 -7.27
N LYS A 111 -17.91 -20.11 -8.46
CA LYS A 111 -18.16 -21.53 -8.66
C LYS A 111 -17.40 -22.03 -9.88
N GLY A 112 -16.48 -22.96 -9.68
CA GLY A 112 -15.68 -23.54 -10.77
C GLY A 112 -14.71 -22.55 -11.44
N GLY A 113 -14.42 -21.41 -10.82
CA GLY A 113 -13.61 -20.33 -11.39
C GLY A 113 -14.41 -19.15 -11.93
N ASP A 114 -15.71 -19.33 -12.19
CA ASP A 114 -16.58 -18.27 -12.71
C ASP A 114 -17.24 -17.48 -11.58
N ILE A 115 -17.33 -16.15 -11.75
CA ILE A 115 -18.05 -15.25 -10.84
C ILE A 115 -19.53 -15.23 -11.22
N ILE A 116 -20.37 -15.79 -10.34
CA ILE A 116 -21.81 -15.85 -10.58
C ILE A 116 -22.49 -14.60 -10.01
N THR A 117 -23.08 -13.81 -10.90
CA THR A 117 -23.78 -12.55 -10.60
C THR A 117 -25.30 -12.66 -10.71
N GLU A 118 -25.83 -13.77 -11.27
CA GLU A 118 -27.25 -13.96 -11.49
C GLU A 118 -28.02 -14.09 -10.17
N ARG A 119 -29.03 -13.23 -9.96
CA ARG A 119 -29.80 -13.15 -8.71
C ARG A 119 -30.47 -14.46 -8.30
N LYS A 120 -30.90 -15.27 -9.26
CA LYS A 120 -31.55 -16.57 -8.94
C LYS A 120 -30.55 -17.54 -8.35
N GLN A 121 -29.37 -17.60 -8.92
CA GLN A 121 -28.30 -18.50 -8.48
C GLN A 121 -27.67 -18.03 -7.15
N THR A 122 -27.43 -16.72 -6.98
CA THR A 122 -26.91 -16.18 -5.71
C THR A 122 -27.86 -16.41 -4.56
N LYS A 123 -29.19 -16.21 -4.77
CA LYS A 123 -30.21 -16.48 -3.78
C LYS A 123 -30.29 -17.98 -3.42
N ALA A 124 -30.27 -18.88 -4.41
CA ALA A 124 -30.29 -20.32 -4.19
C ALA A 124 -29.04 -20.75 -3.38
N ASN A 125 -27.85 -20.29 -3.78
CA ASN A 125 -26.61 -20.59 -3.07
C ASN A 125 -26.62 -20.15 -1.61
N TYR A 126 -27.16 -18.95 -1.32
CA TYR A 126 -27.29 -18.49 0.06
C TYR A 126 -28.28 -19.36 0.86
N TRP A 127 -29.43 -19.69 0.30
CA TRP A 127 -30.46 -20.48 0.98
C TRP A 127 -30.03 -21.92 1.30
N ASP A 128 -29.19 -22.51 0.45
CA ASP A 128 -28.62 -23.85 0.69
C ASP A 128 -27.44 -23.82 1.67
N SER A 129 -26.92 -22.63 1.98
CA SER A 129 -25.75 -22.48 2.83
C SER A 129 -26.05 -22.69 4.33
N THR A 130 -25.04 -23.19 5.06
CA THR A 130 -25.09 -23.26 6.53
C THR A 130 -25.28 -21.88 7.16
N LYS A 131 -24.74 -20.83 6.50
CA LYS A 131 -24.87 -19.43 6.94
C LYS A 131 -26.34 -19.01 7.05
N PHE A 132 -27.17 -19.34 6.04
CA PHE A 132 -28.60 -19.03 6.06
C PHE A 132 -29.32 -19.67 7.27
N ARG A 133 -29.01 -20.93 7.59
CA ARG A 133 -29.62 -21.62 8.74
C ARG A 133 -29.28 -20.92 10.06
N LEU A 134 -28.01 -20.51 10.24
CA LEU A 134 -27.55 -19.77 11.40
C LEU A 134 -28.17 -18.37 11.47
N ASP A 135 -28.24 -17.70 10.32
CA ASP A 135 -28.82 -16.37 10.22
C ASP A 135 -30.31 -16.37 10.57
N VAL A 136 -31.08 -17.35 10.08
CA VAL A 136 -32.49 -17.51 10.44
C VAL A 136 -32.64 -17.84 11.93
N ALA A 137 -31.84 -18.78 12.45
CA ALA A 137 -31.85 -19.14 13.86
C ALA A 137 -31.54 -17.93 14.77
N SER A 138 -30.67 -17.01 14.29
CA SER A 138 -30.31 -15.80 15.04
C SER A 138 -31.49 -14.82 15.23
N VAL A 139 -32.50 -14.87 14.39
CA VAL A 139 -33.62 -13.90 14.38
C VAL A 139 -34.93 -14.50 14.92
N ILE A 140 -34.94 -15.80 15.29
CA ILE A 140 -36.12 -16.42 15.88
C ILE A 140 -36.54 -15.60 17.13
N PRO A 141 -37.80 -15.16 17.22
CA PRO A 141 -38.25 -14.26 18.27
C PRO A 141 -38.52 -15.00 19.58
N PHE A 142 -37.46 -15.47 20.26
CA PHE A 142 -37.60 -16.01 21.61
C PHE A 142 -38.01 -14.93 22.63
N ASP A 143 -38.01 -13.67 22.24
CA ASP A 143 -38.52 -12.55 23.03
C ASP A 143 -40.01 -12.69 23.39
N LEU A 144 -40.78 -13.48 22.63
CA LEU A 144 -42.17 -13.83 22.97
C LEU A 144 -42.28 -14.53 24.33
N LEU A 145 -41.22 -15.19 24.77
CA LEU A 145 -41.15 -15.82 26.09
C LEU A 145 -41.12 -14.77 27.25
N TYR A 146 -40.85 -13.51 26.92
CA TYR A 146 -40.96 -12.42 27.93
C TYR A 146 -42.37 -12.29 28.50
N MET A 147 -43.40 -12.67 27.76
CA MET A 147 -44.76 -12.64 28.24
C MET A 147 -45.04 -13.68 29.36
N VAL A 148 -44.28 -14.78 29.37
CA VAL A 148 -44.46 -15.89 30.30
C VAL A 148 -43.48 -15.83 31.44
N PHE A 149 -42.20 -15.60 31.15
CA PHE A 149 -41.09 -15.67 32.13
C PHE A 149 -40.57 -14.29 32.56
N GLY A 150 -41.19 -13.19 32.10
CA GLY A 150 -40.68 -11.84 32.33
C GLY A 150 -39.43 -11.52 31.49
N PHE A 151 -38.92 -10.30 31.65
CA PHE A 151 -37.77 -9.81 30.89
C PHE A 151 -36.48 -10.50 31.31
N GLN A 152 -36.10 -11.56 30.59
CA GLN A 152 -34.88 -12.33 30.79
C GLN A 152 -33.97 -12.19 29.57
N PRO A 153 -32.83 -11.48 29.65
CA PRO A 153 -31.93 -11.25 28.49
C PRO A 153 -31.39 -12.53 27.86
N VAL A 154 -31.38 -13.64 28.56
CA VAL A 154 -30.97 -14.98 28.09
C VAL A 154 -31.72 -15.41 26.83
N PHE A 155 -33.02 -15.05 26.70
CA PHE A 155 -33.80 -15.40 25.49
C PHE A 155 -33.29 -14.73 24.21
N ARG A 156 -32.39 -13.75 24.30
CA ARG A 156 -31.73 -13.12 23.18
C ARG A 156 -30.40 -13.77 22.80
N ALA A 157 -29.96 -14.80 23.50
CA ALA A 157 -28.67 -15.45 23.23
C ALA A 157 -28.55 -16.02 21.81
N ASN A 158 -29.68 -16.32 21.14
CA ASN A 158 -29.69 -16.78 19.76
C ASN A 158 -29.11 -15.71 18.77
N ARG A 159 -29.15 -14.40 19.11
CA ARG A 159 -28.54 -13.33 18.28
C ARG A 159 -27.03 -13.53 18.10
N LEU A 160 -26.38 -14.24 19.02
CA LEU A 160 -24.96 -14.59 18.90
C LEU A 160 -24.65 -15.55 17.75
N LEU A 161 -25.66 -16.24 17.20
CA LEU A 161 -25.49 -17.12 16.03
C LEU A 161 -25.14 -16.35 14.73
N LYS A 162 -25.29 -15.00 14.72
CA LYS A 162 -24.86 -14.14 13.60
C LYS A 162 -23.34 -13.92 13.51
N TYR A 163 -22.54 -14.68 14.24
CA TYR A 163 -21.08 -14.57 14.28
C TYR A 163 -20.41 -14.65 12.91
N THR A 164 -20.98 -15.40 11.97
CA THR A 164 -20.46 -15.55 10.62
C THR A 164 -20.32 -14.21 9.87
N SER A 165 -21.33 -13.33 10.00
CA SER A 165 -21.29 -11.99 9.40
C SER A 165 -20.25 -11.08 10.08
N PHE A 166 -20.02 -11.24 11.37
CA PHE A 166 -18.96 -10.52 12.09
C PHE A 166 -17.57 -10.94 11.62
N PHE A 167 -17.29 -12.23 11.46
CA PHE A 167 -16.01 -12.69 10.94
C PHE A 167 -15.83 -12.29 9.49
N GLU A 168 -16.88 -12.38 8.66
CA GLU A 168 -16.83 -11.90 7.28
C GLU A 168 -16.49 -10.40 7.20
N PHE A 169 -17.04 -9.57 8.09
CA PHE A 169 -16.66 -8.16 8.19
C PHE A 169 -15.17 -7.99 8.47
N ASN A 170 -14.64 -8.72 9.45
CA ASN A 170 -13.24 -8.66 9.83
C ASN A 170 -12.31 -9.04 8.65
N ASP A 171 -12.62 -10.13 7.95
CA ASP A 171 -11.81 -10.62 6.83
C ASP A 171 -11.83 -9.66 5.64
N ARG A 172 -13.00 -9.11 5.31
CA ARG A 172 -13.14 -8.12 4.23
C ARG A 172 -12.48 -6.79 4.57
N LEU A 173 -12.60 -6.34 5.81
CA LEU A 173 -11.95 -5.11 6.25
C LEU A 173 -10.43 -5.25 6.19
N GLU A 174 -9.90 -6.38 6.65
CA GLU A 174 -8.48 -6.69 6.58
C GLU A 174 -7.96 -6.70 5.14
N ALA A 175 -8.73 -7.26 4.20
CA ALA A 175 -8.37 -7.34 2.78
C ALA A 175 -8.30 -5.96 2.08
N VAL A 176 -9.06 -4.97 2.55
CA VAL A 176 -9.12 -3.63 1.94
C VAL A 176 -8.11 -2.65 2.55
N MET A 177 -7.59 -2.96 3.75
CA MET A 177 -6.67 -2.06 4.45
C MET A 177 -5.23 -2.19 3.94
N GLU A 178 -4.61 -1.09 3.57
CA GLU A 178 -3.18 -1.04 3.20
C GLU A 178 -2.26 -1.54 4.33
N LYS A 179 -2.61 -1.24 5.58
CA LYS A 179 -1.85 -1.63 6.78
C LYS A 179 -2.65 -2.64 7.61
N ALA A 180 -2.89 -3.82 7.07
CA ALA A 180 -3.70 -4.87 7.68
C ALA A 180 -3.22 -5.24 9.11
N TYR A 181 -1.92 -5.14 9.38
CA TYR A 181 -1.36 -5.45 10.70
C TYR A 181 -1.91 -4.54 11.82
N ILE A 182 -2.21 -3.26 11.54
CA ILE A 182 -2.81 -2.35 12.54
C ILE A 182 -4.20 -2.87 12.94
N TYR A 183 -4.98 -3.28 11.94
CA TYR A 183 -6.30 -3.83 12.19
C TYR A 183 -6.23 -5.15 12.99
N ARG A 184 -5.27 -6.01 12.70
CA ARG A 184 -5.04 -7.26 13.47
C ARG A 184 -4.78 -6.97 14.93
N VAL A 185 -3.97 -5.94 15.25
CA VAL A 185 -3.74 -5.50 16.66
C VAL A 185 -5.04 -5.08 17.32
N ILE A 186 -5.82 -4.23 16.66
CA ILE A 186 -7.10 -3.73 17.19
C ILE A 186 -8.07 -4.90 17.44
N ARG A 187 -8.20 -5.81 16.47
CA ARG A 187 -9.04 -7.00 16.56
C ARG A 187 -8.63 -7.92 17.72
N THR A 188 -7.34 -8.22 17.82
CA THR A 188 -6.80 -9.05 18.91
C THR A 188 -7.00 -8.42 20.28
N THR A 189 -6.80 -7.10 20.40
CA THR A 189 -7.09 -6.34 21.61
C THR A 189 -8.59 -6.39 21.95
N GLY A 190 -9.47 -6.27 20.95
CA GLY A 190 -10.92 -6.41 21.11
C GLY A 190 -11.33 -7.78 21.65
N TYR A 191 -10.73 -8.85 21.15
CA TYR A 191 -10.98 -10.20 21.66
C TYR A 191 -10.52 -10.37 23.10
N LEU A 192 -9.36 -9.83 23.47
CA LEU A 192 -8.89 -9.83 24.85
C LEU A 192 -9.88 -9.11 25.77
N LEU A 193 -10.28 -7.90 25.41
CA LEU A 193 -11.24 -7.11 26.21
C LEU A 193 -12.58 -7.85 26.36
N PHE A 194 -13.03 -8.54 25.30
CA PHE A 194 -14.25 -9.35 25.35
C PHE A 194 -14.12 -10.56 26.29
N ILE A 195 -12.99 -11.27 26.25
CA ILE A 195 -12.73 -12.41 27.16
C ILE A 195 -12.70 -11.93 28.61
N LEU A 196 -12.07 -10.77 28.86
CA LEU A 196 -12.07 -10.14 30.19
C LEU A 196 -13.48 -9.76 30.64
N HIS A 197 -14.31 -9.26 29.71
CA HIS A 197 -15.72 -8.96 29.99
C HIS A 197 -16.52 -10.20 30.39
N ILE A 198 -16.40 -11.29 29.64
CA ILE A 198 -17.07 -12.55 29.96
C ILE A 198 -16.60 -13.07 31.31
N ASN A 199 -15.29 -13.03 31.57
CA ASN A 199 -14.74 -13.45 32.86
C ASN A 199 -15.28 -12.59 34.04
N ALA A 200 -15.42 -11.27 33.85
CA ALA A 200 -16.00 -10.38 34.82
C ALA A 200 -17.48 -10.73 35.12
N CYS A 201 -18.25 -11.10 34.10
CA CYS A 201 -19.63 -11.56 34.27
C CYS A 201 -19.68 -12.88 35.06
N ILE A 202 -18.82 -13.85 34.69
CA ILE A 202 -18.75 -15.14 35.40
C ILE A 202 -18.32 -14.95 36.85
N TYR A 203 -17.35 -14.08 37.13
CA TYR A 203 -16.92 -13.79 38.51
C TYR A 203 -18.03 -13.13 39.35
N TYR A 204 -18.79 -12.19 38.78
CA TYR A 204 -19.92 -11.61 39.51
C TYR A 204 -21.01 -12.65 39.79
N TRP A 205 -21.31 -13.53 38.81
CA TRP A 205 -22.22 -14.65 39.00
C TRP A 205 -21.74 -15.57 40.13
N ALA A 206 -20.47 -15.92 40.17
CA ALA A 206 -19.87 -16.74 41.21
C ALA A 206 -19.94 -16.05 42.58
N SER A 207 -19.66 -14.73 42.64
CA SER A 207 -19.78 -13.93 43.86
C SER A 207 -21.23 -13.84 44.36
N SER A 208 -22.20 -13.77 43.47
CA SER A 208 -23.63 -13.78 43.82
C SER A 208 -24.09 -15.14 44.33
N TYR A 209 -23.51 -16.24 43.80
CA TYR A 209 -23.81 -17.61 44.22
C TYR A 209 -23.30 -17.89 45.66
N GLU A 210 -22.06 -17.49 45.98
CA GLU A 210 -21.47 -17.65 47.32
C GLU A 210 -22.03 -16.63 48.34
N GLY A 211 -22.66 -15.61 47.86
CA GLY A 211 -23.14 -14.46 48.64
C GLY A 211 -22.19 -13.28 48.61
N ILE A 212 -22.68 -12.13 48.15
CA ILE A 212 -21.90 -10.89 48.05
C ILE A 212 -21.36 -10.51 49.45
N ALA A 213 -20.07 -10.19 49.52
CA ALA A 213 -19.33 -9.86 50.74
C ALA A 213 -19.26 -10.99 51.81
N SER A 214 -19.56 -12.24 51.47
CA SER A 214 -19.44 -13.39 52.39
C SER A 214 -17.99 -13.71 52.72
N THR A 215 -17.09 -13.62 51.78
CA THR A 215 -15.65 -13.82 51.94
C THR A 215 -14.85 -12.64 51.41
N LYS A 216 -13.53 -12.61 51.67
CA LYS A 216 -12.64 -11.60 51.09
C LYS A 216 -12.40 -11.80 49.60
N TRP A 217 -12.67 -12.98 49.03
CA TRP A 217 -12.46 -13.32 47.64
C TRP A 217 -13.63 -12.84 46.76
N VAL A 218 -14.87 -12.95 47.21
CA VAL A 218 -16.06 -12.49 46.46
C VAL A 218 -16.12 -10.97 46.38
N TYR A 219 -16.96 -10.46 45.48
CA TYR A 219 -17.20 -9.03 45.34
C TYR A 219 -17.80 -8.46 46.67
N ASP A 220 -17.22 -7.37 47.15
CA ASP A 220 -17.51 -6.75 48.43
C ASP A 220 -18.79 -5.88 48.47
N GLY A 221 -19.52 -5.77 47.38
CA GLY A 221 -20.73 -4.95 47.25
C GLY A 221 -20.47 -3.44 47.16
N LYS A 222 -19.22 -2.97 47.17
CA LYS A 222 -18.87 -1.55 47.21
C LYS A 222 -18.40 -1.03 45.85
N GLY A 223 -18.80 0.20 45.50
CA GLY A 223 -18.37 0.89 44.28
C GLY A 223 -19.08 0.38 43.01
N ASN A 224 -18.47 0.61 41.84
CA ASN A 224 -19.07 0.16 40.60
C ASN A 224 -18.87 -1.34 40.43
N MET A 225 -19.96 -2.10 40.48
CA MET A 225 -19.97 -3.56 40.37
C MET A 225 -19.20 -4.10 39.16
N TYR A 226 -19.50 -3.57 37.97
CA TYR A 226 -18.89 -4.02 36.75
C TYR A 226 -17.39 -3.76 36.72
N LEU A 227 -16.97 -2.54 37.05
CA LEU A 227 -15.54 -2.18 37.04
C LEU A 227 -14.72 -2.98 38.05
N ARG A 228 -15.28 -3.29 39.22
CA ARG A 228 -14.61 -4.12 40.23
C ARG A 228 -14.44 -5.55 39.76
N CYS A 229 -15.47 -6.14 39.17
CA CYS A 229 -15.40 -7.50 38.61
C CYS A 229 -14.49 -7.55 37.40
N TYR A 230 -14.51 -6.51 36.58
CA TYR A 230 -13.60 -6.39 35.44
C TYR A 230 -12.13 -6.28 35.87
N TYR A 231 -11.86 -5.51 36.92
CA TYR A 231 -10.54 -5.42 37.53
C TYR A 231 -10.05 -6.76 38.07
N PHE A 232 -10.91 -7.54 38.71
CA PHE A 232 -10.61 -8.92 39.12
C PHE A 232 -10.25 -9.78 37.92
N ALA A 233 -11.03 -9.74 36.84
CA ALA A 233 -10.80 -10.48 35.60
C ALA A 233 -9.45 -10.13 35.00
N VAL A 234 -9.09 -8.84 34.94
CA VAL A 234 -7.78 -8.39 34.44
C VAL A 234 -6.65 -8.97 35.27
N ARG A 235 -6.73 -8.87 36.60
CA ARG A 235 -5.67 -9.38 37.49
C ARG A 235 -5.49 -10.89 37.41
N THR A 236 -6.58 -11.61 37.18
CA THR A 236 -6.57 -13.08 37.10
C THR A 236 -6.08 -13.56 35.74
N LEU A 237 -6.67 -13.09 34.63
CA LEU A 237 -6.38 -13.60 33.29
C LEU A 237 -5.03 -13.10 32.73
N ILE A 238 -4.59 -11.91 33.14
CA ILE A 238 -3.27 -11.39 32.77
C ILE A 238 -2.18 -11.85 33.76
N THR A 239 -2.54 -12.71 34.71
CA THR A 239 -1.61 -13.32 35.67
C THR A 239 -0.84 -12.32 36.56
N ILE A 240 -1.42 -11.14 36.85
CA ILE A 240 -0.79 -10.13 37.72
C ILE A 240 -0.76 -10.61 39.17
N GLY A 241 -1.76 -11.38 39.60
CA GLY A 241 -1.87 -11.87 40.97
C GLY A 241 -2.25 -10.80 42.00
N GLY A 242 -1.94 -11.05 43.26
CA GLY A 242 -2.28 -10.15 44.40
C GLY A 242 -3.77 -10.06 44.71
N LEU A 243 -4.54 -11.08 44.37
CA LEU A 243 -5.94 -11.24 44.74
C LEU A 243 -6.06 -11.79 46.17
N ALA A 244 -7.22 -11.60 46.79
CA ALA A 244 -7.51 -12.26 48.04
C ALA A 244 -7.50 -13.78 47.89
N GLU A 245 -7.01 -14.51 48.90
CA GLU A 245 -6.97 -15.96 48.87
C GLU A 245 -8.37 -16.53 48.91
N PRO A 246 -8.69 -17.55 48.08
CA PRO A 246 -9.98 -18.23 48.12
C PRO A 246 -10.12 -19.04 49.42
N GLN A 247 -11.30 -19.02 50.01
CA GLN A 247 -11.59 -19.65 51.33
C GLN A 247 -12.45 -20.90 51.19
N THR A 248 -13.36 -20.95 50.22
CA THR A 248 -14.24 -22.10 50.01
C THR A 248 -13.70 -23.02 48.91
N VAL A 249 -14.13 -24.28 48.93
CA VAL A 249 -13.78 -25.24 47.88
C VAL A 249 -14.22 -24.76 46.50
N PHE A 250 -15.38 -24.12 46.40
CA PHE A 250 -15.89 -23.54 45.16
C PHE A 250 -14.98 -22.44 44.65
N GLU A 251 -14.57 -21.51 45.50
CA GLU A 251 -13.67 -20.42 45.17
C GLU A 251 -12.31 -20.94 44.70
N ILE A 252 -11.77 -22.00 45.37
CA ILE A 252 -10.49 -22.63 44.97
C ILE A 252 -10.59 -23.24 43.59
N VAL A 253 -11.63 -24.04 43.32
CA VAL A 253 -11.83 -24.68 42.00
C VAL A 253 -12.03 -23.63 40.90
N PHE A 254 -12.87 -22.63 41.18
CA PHE A 254 -13.10 -21.52 40.28
C PHE A 254 -11.79 -20.79 39.92
N GLN A 255 -11.00 -20.47 40.93
CA GLN A 255 -9.74 -19.74 40.75
C GLN A 255 -8.72 -20.57 39.97
N LEU A 256 -8.64 -21.87 40.23
CA LEU A 256 -7.77 -22.78 39.48
C LEU A 256 -8.17 -22.83 38.00
N LEU A 257 -9.45 -23.02 37.69
CA LEU A 257 -9.94 -23.01 36.30
C LEU A 257 -9.66 -21.67 35.63
N ASN A 258 -9.82 -20.59 36.36
CA ASN A 258 -9.57 -19.25 35.85
C ASN A 258 -8.08 -18.99 35.56
N TYR A 259 -7.19 -19.48 36.44
CA TYR A 259 -5.74 -19.41 36.17
C TYR A 259 -5.32 -20.23 34.94
N PHE A 260 -5.82 -21.45 34.80
CA PHE A 260 -5.56 -22.24 33.59
C PHE A 260 -6.06 -21.53 32.33
N THR A 261 -7.27 -20.99 32.36
CA THR A 261 -7.82 -20.20 31.27
C THR A 261 -6.94 -18.99 31.00
N GLY A 262 -6.46 -18.29 32.03
CA GLY A 262 -5.58 -17.14 31.91
C GLY A 262 -4.27 -17.46 31.22
N VAL A 263 -3.63 -18.59 31.54
CA VAL A 263 -2.40 -19.03 30.88
C VAL A 263 -2.61 -19.23 29.39
N PHE A 264 -3.69 -19.90 28.98
CA PHE A 264 -3.99 -20.11 27.54
C PHE A 264 -4.32 -18.81 26.82
N VAL A 265 -5.17 -17.96 27.41
CA VAL A 265 -5.55 -16.67 26.81
C VAL A 265 -4.34 -15.76 26.66
N PHE A 266 -3.52 -15.63 27.70
CA PHE A 266 -2.36 -14.75 27.67
C PHE A 266 -1.27 -15.26 26.72
N SER A 267 -1.01 -16.57 26.70
CA SER A 267 -0.06 -17.17 25.77
C SER A 267 -0.50 -17.02 24.31
N SER A 268 -1.79 -17.23 24.04
CA SER A 268 -2.35 -17.01 22.69
C SER A 268 -2.26 -15.55 22.26
N LEU A 269 -2.52 -14.60 23.17
CA LEU A 269 -2.37 -13.17 22.90
C LEU A 269 -0.92 -12.81 22.54
N ILE A 270 0.05 -13.29 23.33
CA ILE A 270 1.48 -13.05 23.06
C ILE A 270 1.87 -13.63 21.69
N GLY A 271 1.41 -14.86 21.37
CA GLY A 271 1.65 -15.49 20.07
C GLY A 271 1.11 -14.62 18.92
N GLN A 272 -0.13 -14.20 18.99
CA GLN A 272 -0.76 -13.35 17.97
C GLN A 272 -0.06 -11.98 17.85
N MET A 273 0.29 -11.35 18.97
CA MET A 273 1.03 -10.08 18.94
C MET A 273 2.41 -10.23 18.33
N ARG A 274 3.12 -11.34 18.61
CA ARG A 274 4.41 -11.64 17.97
C ARG A 274 4.26 -11.78 16.46
N ASP A 275 3.23 -12.49 15.99
CA ASP A 275 2.99 -12.71 14.56
C ASP A 275 2.64 -11.38 13.84
N VAL A 276 1.85 -10.52 14.49
CA VAL A 276 1.52 -9.19 13.96
C VAL A 276 2.75 -8.29 13.88
N ILE A 277 3.57 -8.25 14.95
CA ILE A 277 4.82 -7.47 14.97
C ILE A 277 5.78 -8.04 13.92
N GLY A 278 5.89 -9.37 13.81
CA GLY A 278 6.69 -10.04 12.79
C GLY A 278 6.29 -9.62 11.38
N ALA A 279 4.98 -9.65 11.06
CA ALA A 279 4.47 -9.20 9.78
C ALA A 279 4.73 -7.71 9.52
N ALA A 280 4.57 -6.85 10.53
CA ALA A 280 4.81 -5.41 10.41
C ALA A 280 6.29 -5.05 10.19
N THR A 281 7.20 -5.86 10.72
CA THR A 281 8.65 -5.61 10.67
C THR A 281 9.39 -6.51 9.67
N ALA A 282 8.69 -7.39 8.95
CA ALA A 282 9.29 -8.38 8.04
C ALA A 282 10.26 -7.75 7.03
N GLY A 283 9.83 -6.69 6.33
CA GLY A 283 10.68 -5.99 5.37
C GLY A 283 11.93 -5.39 6.01
N GLN A 284 11.79 -4.72 7.17
CA GLN A 284 12.93 -4.13 7.87
C GLN A 284 13.89 -5.21 8.43
N SER A 285 13.35 -6.33 8.87
CA SER A 285 14.15 -7.47 9.33
C SER A 285 14.92 -8.12 8.19
N TYR A 286 14.29 -8.27 7.02
CA TYR A 286 14.95 -8.75 5.80
C TYR A 286 16.09 -7.82 5.37
N TYR A 287 15.84 -6.50 5.33
CA TYR A 287 16.85 -5.50 5.05
C TYR A 287 18.06 -5.62 6.00
N ARG A 288 17.82 -5.62 7.30
CA ARG A 288 18.88 -5.73 8.31
C ARG A 288 19.67 -7.03 8.16
N ALA A 289 18.99 -8.16 7.98
CA ALA A 289 19.63 -9.45 7.79
C ALA A 289 20.52 -9.49 6.53
N SER A 290 20.08 -8.85 5.44
CA SER A 290 20.85 -8.75 4.20
C SER A 290 22.09 -7.88 4.37
N VAL A 291 21.98 -6.74 5.04
CA VAL A 291 23.11 -5.85 5.38
C VAL A 291 24.12 -6.60 6.27
N ASP A 292 23.66 -7.25 7.34
CA ASP A 292 24.51 -7.94 8.30
C ASP A 292 25.24 -9.11 7.65
N LYS A 293 24.58 -9.91 6.81
CA LYS A 293 25.23 -10.98 6.02
C LYS A 293 26.34 -10.42 5.14
N THR A 294 26.06 -9.35 4.40
CA THR A 294 27.03 -8.73 3.48
C THR A 294 28.21 -8.14 4.23
N VAL A 295 27.96 -7.43 5.35
CA VAL A 295 29.01 -6.84 6.20
C VAL A 295 29.87 -7.94 6.83
N SER A 296 29.26 -9.02 7.32
CA SER A 296 29.97 -10.16 7.86
C SER A 296 30.89 -10.81 6.82
N TYR A 297 30.38 -11.04 5.61
CA TYR A 297 31.16 -11.55 4.49
C TYR A 297 32.35 -10.65 4.15
N MET A 298 32.14 -9.33 4.05
CA MET A 298 33.21 -8.37 3.77
C MET A 298 34.27 -8.33 4.86
N SER A 299 33.83 -8.42 6.13
CA SER A 299 34.74 -8.43 7.27
C SER A 299 35.60 -9.69 7.32
N SER A 300 35.01 -10.86 7.05
CA SER A 300 35.73 -12.15 6.98
C SER A 300 36.79 -12.16 5.87
N ASN A 301 36.51 -11.50 4.75
CA ASN A 301 37.44 -11.36 3.63
C ASN A 301 38.39 -10.15 3.76
N LYS A 302 38.41 -9.48 4.92
CA LYS A 302 39.29 -8.33 5.22
C LYS A 302 39.18 -7.17 4.20
N ILE A 303 37.97 -6.94 3.65
CA ILE A 303 37.70 -5.87 2.69
C ILE A 303 37.88 -4.50 3.40
N PRO A 304 38.52 -3.49 2.73
CA PRO A 304 38.74 -2.18 3.31
C PRO A 304 37.44 -1.51 3.77
N LYS A 305 37.49 -0.79 4.91
CA LYS A 305 36.31 -0.10 5.48
C LYS A 305 35.64 0.87 4.52
N VAL A 306 36.41 1.50 3.62
CA VAL A 306 35.87 2.43 2.60
C VAL A 306 34.87 1.71 1.70
N VAL A 307 35.19 0.50 1.25
CA VAL A 307 34.29 -0.33 0.42
C VAL A 307 33.09 -0.78 1.24
N GLN A 308 33.31 -1.22 2.48
CA GLN A 308 32.20 -1.64 3.37
C GLN A 308 31.21 -0.49 3.60
N ASN A 309 31.68 0.74 3.85
CA ASN A 309 30.82 1.90 4.03
C ASN A 309 30.03 2.23 2.75
N ARG A 310 30.70 2.12 1.58
CA ARG A 310 30.03 2.35 0.30
C ARG A 310 28.89 1.35 0.06
N VAL A 311 29.10 0.09 0.38
CA VAL A 311 28.06 -0.95 0.28
C VAL A 311 26.92 -0.68 1.26
N ARG A 312 27.21 -0.23 2.49
CA ARG A 312 26.17 0.17 3.46
C ARG A 312 25.32 1.33 2.93
N THR A 313 25.96 2.37 2.38
CA THR A 313 25.25 3.50 1.77
C THR A 313 24.37 3.06 0.60
N TRP A 314 24.83 2.08 -0.20
CA TRP A 314 24.02 1.52 -1.27
C TRP A 314 22.76 0.83 -0.75
N TYR A 315 22.88 -0.01 0.30
CA TYR A 315 21.76 -0.67 0.94
C TYR A 315 20.76 0.34 1.51
N GLU A 316 21.26 1.33 2.25
CA GLU A 316 20.46 2.39 2.88
C GLU A 316 19.65 3.15 1.83
N TYR A 317 20.31 3.66 0.79
CA TYR A 317 19.63 4.40 -0.25
C TYR A 317 18.64 3.54 -1.06
N THR A 318 19.00 2.31 -1.37
CA THR A 318 18.10 1.40 -2.10
C THR A 318 16.84 1.12 -1.28
N TRP A 319 17.00 0.88 0.01
CA TRP A 319 15.87 0.70 0.92
C TRP A 319 15.00 1.95 1.03
N ASP A 320 15.57 3.11 1.21
CA ASP A 320 14.82 4.37 1.37
C ASP A 320 14.11 4.79 0.08
N SER A 321 14.69 4.48 -1.10
CA SER A 321 14.13 4.88 -2.39
C SER A 321 13.11 3.91 -2.96
N GLN A 322 13.24 2.61 -2.69
CA GLN A 322 12.42 1.55 -3.29
C GLN A 322 11.57 0.79 -2.27
N GLY A 323 11.91 0.86 -0.98
CA GLY A 323 11.25 0.09 0.09
C GLY A 323 11.53 -1.41 0.05
N MET A 324 12.40 -1.87 -0.89
CA MET A 324 12.80 -3.26 -1.07
C MET A 324 14.20 -3.33 -1.70
N LEU A 325 14.85 -4.48 -1.61
CA LEU A 325 16.19 -4.69 -2.18
C LEU A 325 16.13 -5.19 -3.63
N ASP A 326 15.17 -6.05 -3.96
CA ASP A 326 14.98 -6.61 -5.29
C ASP A 326 13.49 -6.63 -5.67
N GLU A 327 13.13 -5.85 -6.68
CA GLU A 327 11.77 -5.79 -7.24
C GLU A 327 11.46 -7.03 -8.09
N SER A 328 12.47 -7.62 -8.71
CA SER A 328 12.31 -8.80 -9.56
C SER A 328 11.89 -10.04 -8.75
N GLU A 329 12.44 -10.25 -7.56
CA GLU A 329 12.09 -11.37 -6.69
C GLU A 329 10.59 -11.35 -6.32
N LEU A 330 10.06 -10.15 -6.06
CA LEU A 330 8.64 -9.97 -5.72
C LEU A 330 7.72 -10.23 -6.92
N LEU A 331 8.14 -9.84 -8.12
CA LEU A 331 7.31 -9.99 -9.32
C LEU A 331 7.33 -11.43 -9.87
N GLU A 332 8.43 -12.19 -9.71
CA GLU A 332 8.54 -13.57 -10.21
C GLU A 332 7.49 -14.52 -9.64
N GLU A 333 6.98 -14.27 -8.44
CA GLU A 333 5.92 -15.08 -7.82
C GLU A 333 4.53 -14.87 -8.45
N MET A 334 4.36 -13.85 -9.30
CA MET A 334 3.07 -13.49 -9.88
C MET A 334 2.88 -14.07 -11.28
N PRO A 335 1.62 -14.32 -11.72
CA PRO A 335 1.34 -14.65 -13.13
C PRO A 335 1.85 -13.55 -14.08
N THR A 336 2.37 -13.93 -15.24
CA THR A 336 3.00 -13.01 -16.21
C THR A 336 2.09 -11.84 -16.61
N LYS A 337 0.77 -12.06 -16.74
CA LYS A 337 -0.19 -10.98 -17.04
C LYS A 337 -0.24 -9.92 -15.93
N MET A 338 -0.15 -10.32 -14.66
CA MET A 338 -0.13 -9.38 -13.52
C MET A 338 1.22 -8.64 -13.44
N GLN A 339 2.34 -9.35 -13.68
CA GLN A 339 3.67 -8.72 -13.80
C GLN A 339 3.65 -7.63 -14.87
N LEU A 340 3.06 -7.92 -16.03
CA LEU A 340 2.95 -6.98 -17.15
C LEU A 340 2.09 -5.77 -16.78
N ALA A 341 0.93 -5.97 -16.13
CA ALA A 341 0.07 -4.87 -15.71
C ALA A 341 0.81 -3.91 -14.76
N ILE A 342 1.54 -4.45 -13.78
CA ILE A 342 2.35 -3.66 -12.84
C ILE A 342 3.49 -2.95 -13.59
N ALA A 343 4.21 -3.65 -14.47
CA ALA A 343 5.32 -3.08 -15.25
C ALA A 343 4.85 -1.92 -16.14
N ILE A 344 3.67 -2.03 -16.74
CA ILE A 344 3.04 -0.95 -17.52
C ILE A 344 2.73 0.25 -16.62
N ASP A 345 2.08 0.04 -15.48
CA ASP A 345 1.68 1.13 -14.58
C ASP A 345 2.89 1.90 -14.02
N VAL A 346 3.93 1.19 -13.63
CA VAL A 346 5.12 1.76 -12.99
C VAL A 346 6.10 2.36 -14.01
N ASN A 347 6.35 1.66 -15.13
CA ASN A 347 7.50 1.94 -16.00
C ASN A 347 7.13 2.57 -17.34
N PHE A 348 5.87 2.44 -17.80
CA PHE A 348 5.45 2.91 -19.12
C PHE A 348 5.71 4.41 -19.33
N ALA A 349 5.39 5.24 -18.33
CA ALA A 349 5.59 6.69 -18.42
C ALA A 349 7.05 7.12 -18.64
N ILE A 350 8.01 6.26 -18.29
CA ILE A 350 9.44 6.50 -18.47
C ILE A 350 9.86 6.03 -19.87
N VAL A 351 9.41 4.83 -20.28
CA VAL A 351 9.74 4.24 -21.59
C VAL A 351 9.12 5.03 -22.73
N ASP A 352 7.91 5.57 -22.57
CA ASP A 352 7.24 6.45 -23.54
C ASP A 352 8.04 7.74 -23.84
N ARG A 353 8.87 8.21 -22.90
CA ARG A 353 9.74 9.38 -23.12
C ARG A 353 10.97 9.07 -23.96
N VAL A 354 11.30 7.80 -24.16
CA VAL A 354 12.48 7.36 -24.89
C VAL A 354 12.26 7.51 -26.40
N ASP A 355 12.98 8.43 -27.05
CA ASP A 355 12.82 8.74 -28.47
C ASP A 355 13.06 7.53 -29.41
N LEU A 356 13.83 6.55 -28.94
CA LEU A 356 14.08 5.31 -29.65
C LEU A 356 12.81 4.47 -29.87
N PHE A 357 11.90 4.47 -28.86
CA PHE A 357 10.67 3.66 -28.84
C PHE A 357 9.43 4.46 -29.27
N LYS A 358 9.53 5.79 -29.29
CA LYS A 358 8.41 6.65 -29.70
C LYS A 358 7.97 6.36 -31.12
N VAL A 359 6.64 6.43 -31.32
CA VAL A 359 6.05 6.50 -32.66
C VAL A 359 6.50 7.80 -33.34
N SER A 360 7.12 7.70 -34.49
CA SER A 360 7.50 8.88 -35.28
C SER A 360 6.25 9.53 -35.85
N PHE A 361 6.01 10.81 -35.52
CA PHE A 361 4.88 11.59 -36.07
C PHE A 361 4.89 11.75 -37.59
N ILE A 362 6.08 11.65 -38.20
CA ILE A 362 6.25 11.93 -39.63
C ILE A 362 5.95 10.69 -40.50
N THR A 363 6.11 9.47 -39.95
CA THR A 363 5.99 8.23 -40.72
C THR A 363 4.88 7.30 -40.29
N ALA A 364 4.12 7.63 -39.23
CA ALA A 364 3.15 6.74 -38.59
C ALA A 364 3.70 5.34 -38.22
N GLU A 365 5.01 5.13 -38.34
CA GLU A 365 5.71 3.90 -38.01
C GLU A 365 6.18 3.97 -36.57
N GLY A 366 5.65 3.12 -35.72
CA GLY A 366 6.06 2.92 -34.31
C GLY A 366 6.50 1.48 -34.07
N CYS A 367 7.14 1.25 -32.94
CA CYS A 367 7.37 -0.10 -32.47
C CYS A 367 6.05 -0.76 -32.12
N ASP A 368 5.95 -2.07 -32.30
CA ASP A 368 4.79 -2.85 -31.94
C ASP A 368 4.51 -2.71 -30.43
N SER A 369 3.25 -2.57 -30.06
CA SER A 369 2.83 -2.41 -28.68
C SER A 369 3.18 -3.64 -27.81
N GLN A 370 3.07 -4.83 -28.38
CA GLN A 370 3.47 -6.06 -27.70
C GLN A 370 4.99 -6.14 -27.48
N MET A 371 5.78 -5.66 -28.46
CA MET A 371 7.22 -5.56 -28.27
C MET A 371 7.60 -4.65 -27.09
N ILE A 372 6.87 -3.54 -26.91
CA ILE A 372 7.10 -2.64 -25.76
C ILE A 372 6.72 -3.34 -24.43
N GLN A 373 5.65 -4.13 -24.43
CA GLN A 373 5.25 -4.93 -23.27
C GLN A 373 6.34 -5.94 -22.86
N ASP A 374 6.84 -6.71 -23.83
CA ASP A 374 7.92 -7.69 -23.60
C ASP A 374 9.20 -7.00 -23.11
N LEU A 375 9.47 -5.80 -23.63
CA LEU A 375 10.62 -5.00 -23.21
C LEU A 375 10.48 -4.53 -21.76
N LEU A 376 9.28 -4.08 -21.34
CA LEU A 376 9.03 -3.63 -19.97
C LEU A 376 9.30 -4.72 -18.93
N LEU A 377 9.00 -5.98 -19.26
CA LEU A 377 9.27 -7.13 -18.40
C LEU A 377 10.77 -7.48 -18.28
N ARG A 378 11.59 -7.06 -19.25
CA ARG A 378 13.04 -7.34 -19.27
C ARG A 378 13.90 -6.20 -18.73
N LEU A 379 13.30 -5.05 -18.39
CA LEU A 379 14.03 -3.93 -17.79
C LEU A 379 14.40 -4.26 -16.35
N LYS A 380 15.68 -4.10 -16.01
CA LYS A 380 16.19 -4.25 -14.65
C LYS A 380 16.52 -2.88 -14.06
N SER A 381 16.06 -2.61 -12.85
CA SER A 381 16.34 -1.36 -12.12
C SER A 381 17.61 -1.53 -11.28
N ILE A 382 18.60 -0.65 -11.47
CA ILE A 382 19.85 -0.66 -10.70
C ILE A 382 20.15 0.74 -10.18
N VAL A 383 20.52 0.82 -8.91
CA VAL A 383 20.91 2.04 -8.21
C VAL A 383 22.43 2.20 -8.25
N TYR A 384 22.88 3.37 -8.70
CA TYR A 384 24.29 3.80 -8.68
C TYR A 384 24.52 4.87 -7.62
N LEU A 385 25.65 4.77 -6.92
CA LEU A 385 26.07 5.74 -5.92
C LEU A 385 26.74 6.96 -6.57
N PRO A 386 26.81 8.11 -5.85
CA PRO A 386 27.53 9.28 -6.33
C PRO A 386 28.97 8.95 -6.72
N GLY A 387 29.35 9.35 -7.95
CA GLY A 387 30.68 9.10 -8.50
C GLY A 387 30.92 7.69 -9.04
N ASP A 388 29.92 6.79 -9.05
CA ASP A 388 30.05 5.48 -9.71
C ASP A 388 30.13 5.62 -11.22
N PHE A 389 31.06 4.89 -11.84
CA PHE A 389 31.10 4.74 -13.28
C PHE A 389 29.99 3.78 -13.72
N VAL A 390 29.04 4.29 -14.49
CA VAL A 390 28.02 3.45 -15.14
C VAL A 390 28.62 2.70 -16.31
N CYS A 391 29.47 3.37 -17.09
CA CYS A 391 30.31 2.75 -18.12
C CYS A 391 31.59 3.55 -18.35
N LYS A 392 32.66 2.87 -18.72
CA LYS A 392 33.97 3.48 -19.00
C LYS A 392 34.28 3.46 -20.50
N LYS A 393 34.99 4.49 -20.97
CA LYS A 393 35.46 4.59 -22.35
C LYS A 393 36.32 3.38 -22.72
N GLY A 394 36.04 2.77 -23.87
CA GLY A 394 36.76 1.60 -24.34
C GLY A 394 36.18 0.25 -23.92
N GLU A 395 35.29 0.18 -22.94
CA GLU A 395 34.58 -1.06 -22.61
C GLU A 395 33.64 -1.50 -23.72
N ILE A 396 33.42 -2.81 -23.83
CA ILE A 396 32.45 -3.37 -24.78
C ILE A 396 31.05 -3.10 -24.28
N GLY A 397 30.29 -2.29 -25.03
CA GLY A 397 28.90 -1.98 -24.68
C GLY A 397 27.96 -3.16 -24.98
N ARG A 398 27.39 -3.75 -23.97
CA ARG A 398 26.40 -4.84 -24.06
C ARG A 398 25.00 -4.41 -23.60
N GLU A 399 24.89 -3.22 -23.03
CA GLU A 399 23.70 -2.73 -22.36
C GLU A 399 23.39 -1.30 -22.78
N MET A 400 22.12 -0.93 -22.71
CA MET A 400 21.70 0.46 -22.76
C MET A 400 21.03 0.82 -21.43
N TYR A 401 21.01 2.10 -21.13
CA TYR A 401 20.55 2.65 -19.87
C TYR A 401 19.49 3.72 -20.12
N ILE A 402 18.42 3.67 -19.32
CA ILE A 402 17.36 4.69 -19.26
C ILE A 402 17.36 5.25 -17.86
N ILE A 403 17.44 6.57 -17.71
CA ILE A 403 17.45 7.19 -16.39
C ILE A 403 16.04 7.22 -15.82
N LYS A 404 15.79 6.40 -14.79
CA LYS A 404 14.52 6.38 -14.03
C LYS A 404 14.43 7.59 -13.11
N GLN A 405 15.51 7.83 -12.35
CA GLN A 405 15.59 8.91 -11.37
C GLN A 405 17.03 9.36 -11.19
N GLY A 406 17.24 10.64 -10.85
CA GLY A 406 18.58 11.22 -10.68
C GLY A 406 19.17 11.75 -11.97
N ALA A 407 20.49 11.80 -12.06
CA ALA A 407 21.23 12.29 -13.23
C ALA A 407 22.56 11.58 -13.39
N VAL A 408 23.07 11.55 -14.63
CA VAL A 408 24.44 11.08 -14.93
C VAL A 408 25.18 12.12 -15.74
N GLN A 409 26.50 12.16 -15.58
CA GLN A 409 27.40 13.05 -16.32
C GLN A 409 28.23 12.26 -17.32
N VAL A 410 28.22 12.70 -18.56
CA VAL A 410 29.09 12.18 -19.61
C VAL A 410 30.40 12.97 -19.58
N LEU A 411 31.49 12.26 -19.34
CA LEU A 411 32.83 12.85 -19.22
C LEU A 411 33.60 12.66 -20.53
N GLY A 412 34.39 13.68 -20.90
CA GLY A 412 35.23 13.67 -22.08
C GLY A 412 36.43 14.61 -21.94
N GLY A 413 37.05 14.96 -23.04
CA GLY A 413 38.30 15.74 -23.08
C GLY A 413 39.55 14.86 -23.00
N PRO A 414 40.76 15.44 -23.08
CA PRO A 414 42.02 14.69 -23.08
C PRO A 414 42.17 13.89 -21.77
N ASP A 415 41.80 14.47 -20.65
CA ASP A 415 41.93 13.86 -19.29
C ASP A 415 40.67 13.06 -18.86
N ASN A 416 39.66 12.94 -19.74
CA ASN A 416 38.37 12.33 -19.41
C ASN A 416 37.67 12.85 -18.13
N GLN A 417 37.96 14.08 -17.70
CA GLN A 417 37.40 14.72 -16.50
C GLN A 417 36.42 15.86 -16.83
N LYS A 418 36.44 16.38 -18.07
CA LYS A 418 35.54 17.47 -18.47
C LYS A 418 34.14 16.97 -18.66
N VAL A 419 33.17 17.54 -17.92
CA VAL A 419 31.74 17.24 -18.11
C VAL A 419 31.29 17.80 -19.47
N LEU A 420 30.87 16.91 -20.37
CA LEU A 420 30.34 17.27 -21.68
C LEU A 420 28.85 17.59 -21.59
N VAL A 421 28.10 16.74 -20.90
CA VAL A 421 26.65 16.88 -20.76
C VAL A 421 26.17 16.17 -19.49
N THR A 422 25.15 16.72 -18.84
CA THR A 422 24.44 16.08 -17.75
C THR A 422 23.09 15.59 -18.26
N LEU A 423 22.86 14.29 -18.20
CA LEU A 423 21.62 13.62 -18.60
C LEU A 423 20.74 13.46 -17.37
N LYS A 424 19.44 13.73 -17.49
CA LYS A 424 18.44 13.66 -16.40
C LYS A 424 17.41 12.56 -16.68
N ALA A 425 16.51 12.35 -15.72
CA ALA A 425 15.42 11.37 -15.81
C ALA A 425 14.68 11.43 -17.17
N GLY A 426 14.45 10.27 -17.79
CA GLY A 426 13.88 10.11 -19.12
C GLY A 426 14.92 10.12 -20.26
N ALA A 427 16.17 10.48 -19.99
CA ALA A 427 17.24 10.39 -21.01
C ALA A 427 17.78 8.96 -21.14
N VAL A 428 18.31 8.66 -22.32
CA VAL A 428 18.86 7.35 -22.69
C VAL A 428 20.30 7.50 -23.14
N PHE A 429 21.12 6.52 -22.81
CA PHE A 429 22.49 6.43 -23.30
C PHE A 429 22.94 4.98 -23.49
N GLY A 430 23.95 4.77 -24.29
CA GLY A 430 24.46 3.43 -24.62
C GLY A 430 23.68 2.69 -25.71
N GLU A 431 22.66 3.32 -26.30
CA GLU A 431 21.79 2.81 -27.35
C GLU A 431 22.55 2.35 -28.63
N ILE A 432 23.65 3.02 -28.95
CA ILE A 432 24.47 2.71 -30.13
C ILE A 432 25.06 1.31 -30.02
N SER A 433 25.54 0.95 -28.82
CA SER A 433 26.15 -0.35 -28.56
C SER A 433 25.16 -1.51 -28.69
N LEU A 434 23.89 -1.23 -28.38
CA LEU A 434 22.82 -2.22 -28.41
C LEU A 434 22.42 -2.60 -29.84
N LEU A 435 22.31 -1.60 -30.71
CA LEU A 435 21.70 -1.73 -32.04
C LEU A 435 22.69 -2.03 -33.17
N SER A 436 24.00 -1.98 -32.92
CA SER A 436 24.99 -2.26 -33.94
C SER A 436 25.18 -3.75 -34.22
N ALA A 437 25.25 -4.11 -35.49
CA ALA A 437 25.33 -5.48 -35.97
C ALA A 437 26.74 -6.12 -35.87
N GLY A 438 27.77 -5.36 -35.53
CA GLY A 438 29.18 -5.83 -35.52
C GLY A 438 29.79 -5.80 -34.11
N GLY A 439 30.66 -6.78 -33.80
CA GLY A 439 31.29 -7.00 -32.51
C GLY A 439 32.30 -5.95 -32.01
N GLY A 440 32.24 -4.70 -32.48
CA GLY A 440 33.24 -3.68 -32.23
C GLY A 440 32.78 -2.42 -31.45
N ASN A 441 31.61 -2.41 -30.83
CA ASN A 441 31.12 -1.19 -30.20
C ASN A 441 31.70 -0.97 -28.82
N ARG A 442 32.78 -0.24 -28.79
CA ARG A 442 33.35 0.25 -27.56
C ARG A 442 32.63 1.52 -27.10
N ARG A 443 32.48 1.68 -25.80
CA ARG A 443 31.95 2.90 -25.17
C ARG A 443 32.80 4.11 -25.61
N THR A 444 32.15 5.17 -26.05
CA THR A 444 32.84 6.38 -26.57
C THR A 444 33.24 7.36 -25.48
N ALA A 445 32.58 7.31 -24.30
CA ALA A 445 32.80 8.23 -23.19
C ALA A 445 32.67 7.50 -21.86
N ASN A 446 33.22 8.13 -20.81
CA ASN A 446 32.92 7.73 -19.45
C ASN A 446 31.58 8.34 -19.04
N VAL A 447 30.73 7.56 -18.36
CA VAL A 447 29.48 8.03 -17.78
C VAL A 447 29.51 7.75 -16.27
N VAL A 448 29.31 8.80 -15.47
CA VAL A 448 29.41 8.79 -14.01
C VAL A 448 28.09 9.26 -13.40
N ALA A 449 27.65 8.62 -12.33
CA ALA A 449 26.46 9.02 -11.61
C ALA A 449 26.69 10.36 -10.89
N TYR A 450 25.81 11.34 -11.14
CA TYR A 450 25.79 12.64 -10.47
C TYR A 450 24.74 12.62 -9.36
N GLY A 451 25.19 12.44 -8.12
CA GLY A 451 24.33 12.06 -7.03
C GLY A 451 23.90 10.58 -7.13
N PHE A 452 22.86 10.21 -6.44
CA PHE A 452 22.26 8.89 -6.59
C PHE A 452 21.48 8.83 -7.91
N ALA A 453 21.70 7.77 -8.68
CA ALA A 453 21.01 7.57 -9.94
C ALA A 453 20.40 6.17 -10.02
N ASN A 454 19.10 6.10 -10.27
CA ASN A 454 18.39 4.86 -10.53
C ASN A 454 18.21 4.72 -12.05
N LEU A 455 18.75 3.64 -12.62
CA LEU A 455 18.77 3.40 -14.05
C LEU A 455 18.05 2.09 -14.39
N PHE A 456 17.25 2.08 -15.44
CA PHE A 456 16.84 0.85 -16.09
C PHE A 456 17.95 0.40 -17.06
N ILE A 457 18.23 -0.88 -17.00
CA ILE A 457 19.22 -1.52 -17.87
C ILE A 457 18.48 -2.47 -18.80
N LEU A 458 18.78 -2.36 -20.09
CA LEU A 458 18.35 -3.30 -21.12
C LEU A 458 19.59 -3.95 -21.74
N ASP A 459 19.71 -5.26 -21.55
CA ASP A 459 20.79 -6.05 -22.15
C ASP A 459 20.53 -6.34 -23.63
N LYS A 460 21.59 -6.36 -24.41
CA LYS A 460 21.57 -6.65 -25.86
C LYS A 460 21.02 -8.04 -26.18
N LYS A 461 21.30 -9.02 -25.33
CA LYS A 461 20.81 -10.39 -25.52
C LYS A 461 19.28 -10.40 -25.39
N SER A 462 18.74 -9.82 -24.31
CA SER A 462 17.30 -9.72 -24.06
C SER A 462 16.57 -8.96 -25.18
N LEU A 463 17.12 -7.83 -25.65
CA LEU A 463 16.54 -7.12 -26.79
C LEU A 463 16.54 -7.94 -28.07
N ASN A 464 17.64 -8.64 -28.39
CA ASN A 464 17.69 -9.48 -29.57
C ASN A 464 16.71 -10.65 -29.52
N GLU A 465 16.52 -11.28 -28.36
CA GLU A 465 15.51 -12.33 -28.15
C GLU A 465 14.11 -11.81 -28.48
N ILE A 466 13.75 -10.63 -27.99
CA ILE A 466 12.47 -9.99 -28.30
C ILE A 466 12.35 -9.70 -29.78
N LEU A 467 13.36 -9.08 -30.40
CA LEU A 467 13.35 -8.65 -31.80
C LEU A 467 13.29 -9.80 -32.81
N VAL A 468 13.52 -11.04 -32.41
CA VAL A 468 13.29 -12.23 -33.27
C VAL A 468 11.80 -12.34 -33.63
N HIS A 469 10.93 -12.01 -32.68
CA HIS A 469 9.47 -12.11 -32.84
C HIS A 469 8.85 -10.88 -33.52
N TYR A 470 9.60 -9.74 -33.58
CA TYR A 470 9.12 -8.46 -34.12
C TYR A 470 10.03 -7.93 -35.25
N PRO A 471 10.02 -8.53 -36.47
CA PRO A 471 10.97 -8.20 -37.54
C PRO A 471 10.81 -6.77 -38.05
N ASP A 472 9.62 -6.20 -38.06
CA ASP A 472 9.39 -4.84 -38.54
C ASP A 472 9.87 -3.79 -37.54
N SER A 473 9.64 -4.00 -36.24
CA SER A 473 10.25 -3.19 -35.21
C SER A 473 11.78 -3.25 -35.22
N LYS A 474 12.38 -4.41 -35.54
CA LYS A 474 13.83 -4.58 -35.72
C LYS A 474 14.35 -3.71 -36.85
N LYS A 475 13.67 -3.71 -38.02
CA LYS A 475 14.04 -2.86 -39.17
C LYS A 475 13.99 -1.38 -38.81
N LEU A 476 12.92 -0.97 -38.12
CA LEU A 476 12.72 0.40 -37.67
C LEU A 476 13.81 0.86 -36.68
N LEU A 477 14.10 0.06 -35.65
CA LEU A 477 15.14 0.35 -34.66
C LEU A 477 16.52 0.43 -35.31
N THR A 478 16.81 -0.46 -36.26
CA THR A 478 18.08 -0.44 -37.05
C THR A 478 18.19 0.84 -37.87
N LYS A 479 17.08 1.31 -38.47
CA LYS A 479 17.03 2.54 -39.28
C LYS A 479 17.27 3.77 -38.38
N LYS A 480 16.61 3.83 -37.21
CA LYS A 480 16.82 4.88 -36.22
C LYS A 480 18.25 4.90 -35.67
N ALA A 481 18.86 3.73 -35.43
CA ALA A 481 20.24 3.62 -34.99
C ALA A 481 21.25 4.15 -36.02
N LYS A 482 21.04 3.81 -37.29
CA LYS A 482 21.88 4.35 -38.39
C LYS A 482 21.78 5.87 -38.52
N TYR A 483 20.59 6.43 -38.28
CA TYR A 483 20.37 7.88 -38.25
C TYR A 483 21.14 8.55 -37.10
N LEU A 484 21.03 8.02 -35.88
CA LEU A 484 21.74 8.51 -34.70
C LEU A 484 23.27 8.42 -34.85
N LEU A 485 23.78 7.37 -35.51
CA LEU A 485 25.20 7.24 -35.85
C LEU A 485 25.67 8.32 -36.84
N LYS A 486 24.85 8.65 -37.84
CA LYS A 486 25.16 9.70 -38.81
C LYS A 486 25.16 11.10 -38.21
N GLU A 487 24.24 11.40 -37.29
CA GLU A 487 24.22 12.67 -36.57
C GLU A 487 25.44 12.87 -35.65
N LYS A 488 25.84 11.82 -34.92
CA LYS A 488 27.02 11.87 -34.05
C LYS A 488 28.36 11.85 -34.80
N GLY A 489 28.38 11.43 -36.05
CA GLY A 489 29.58 11.42 -36.93
C GLY A 489 29.87 12.76 -37.64
N LYS A 490 28.99 13.76 -37.56
CA LYS A 490 29.30 15.11 -38.04
C LYS A 490 30.20 15.81 -37.02
N PRO A 491 31.35 16.39 -37.47
CA PRO A 491 32.16 17.21 -36.57
C PRO A 491 31.27 18.31 -36.01
N ALA A 492 31.36 18.53 -34.70
CA ALA A 492 30.63 19.57 -34.02
C ALA A 492 30.98 20.93 -34.65
N GLY A 493 30.14 21.42 -35.57
CA GLY A 493 30.06 22.82 -35.90
C GLY A 493 29.75 23.61 -34.61
N PRO A 494 30.05 24.92 -34.55
CA PRO A 494 29.91 25.70 -33.35
C PRO A 494 28.52 25.45 -32.77
N ALA A 495 28.49 25.14 -31.46
CA ALA A 495 27.35 24.67 -30.75
C ALA A 495 26.05 25.41 -31.15
N VAL A 496 25.25 24.75 -31.98
CA VAL A 496 23.85 25.12 -32.10
C VAL A 496 23.27 24.77 -30.73
N VAL A 497 23.20 25.79 -29.88
CA VAL A 497 22.39 25.76 -28.68
C VAL A 497 21.04 25.21 -29.12
N ASN A 498 20.74 23.98 -28.74
CA ASN A 498 19.40 23.43 -28.90
C ASN A 498 18.50 24.47 -28.23
N LYS A 499 17.87 25.28 -29.05
CA LYS A 499 16.81 26.18 -28.61
C LYS A 499 15.67 25.28 -28.16
N GLY A 500 15.80 24.77 -26.95
CA GLY A 500 14.60 24.39 -26.22
C GLY A 500 13.64 25.57 -26.32
N PHE A 501 12.36 25.35 -26.20
CA PHE A 501 11.28 26.33 -26.33
C PHE A 501 11.53 27.76 -25.80
N GLY A 502 12.73 28.09 -25.35
CA GLY A 502 13.19 29.40 -24.95
C GLY A 502 13.05 30.52 -26.00
N HIS A 503 12.96 30.16 -27.31
CA HIS A 503 12.70 31.14 -28.37
C HIS A 503 11.21 31.51 -28.51
N LEU A 504 10.32 30.77 -27.88
CA LEU A 504 8.89 31.06 -27.81
C LEU A 504 8.52 31.86 -26.54
N ILE A 505 9.46 31.99 -25.60
CA ILE A 505 9.29 32.86 -24.43
C ILE A 505 9.79 34.24 -24.84
N PRO A 506 8.93 35.27 -24.91
CA PRO A 506 9.40 36.64 -25.18
C PRO A 506 10.41 37.02 -24.09
N PRO A 507 11.45 37.81 -24.43
CA PRO A 507 12.43 38.24 -23.45
C PRO A 507 11.71 38.86 -22.26
N LYS A 508 12.05 38.42 -21.06
CA LYS A 508 11.45 38.86 -19.82
C LYS A 508 11.48 40.40 -19.82
N PRO A 509 10.33 41.07 -19.72
CA PRO A 509 10.32 42.54 -19.71
C PRO A 509 11.23 42.99 -18.56
N GLU A 510 12.06 44.01 -18.81
CA GLU A 510 12.93 44.57 -17.77
C GLU A 510 12.09 44.87 -16.55
N THR A 511 12.56 44.41 -15.39
CA THR A 511 11.88 44.67 -14.12
C THR A 511 11.55 46.14 -13.99
N PRO A 512 10.29 46.53 -13.78
CA PRO A 512 9.93 47.93 -13.70
C PRO A 512 10.86 48.69 -12.74
N ARG A 513 11.30 49.85 -13.14
CA ARG A 513 12.22 50.70 -12.37
C ARG A 513 11.77 50.89 -10.91
N LEU A 514 10.46 50.91 -10.69
CA LEU A 514 9.83 50.98 -9.37
C LEU A 514 10.09 49.76 -8.53
N PHE A 515 10.16 48.54 -9.09
CA PHE A 515 10.46 47.30 -8.38
C PHE A 515 11.96 47.20 -8.07
N LYS A 516 12.83 47.68 -8.96
CA LYS A 516 14.28 47.81 -8.66
C LYS A 516 14.54 48.84 -7.54
N ALA A 517 13.81 49.93 -7.51
CA ALA A 517 13.89 50.95 -6.45
C ALA A 517 13.37 50.43 -5.10
N LEU A 518 12.31 49.60 -5.10
CA LEU A 518 11.81 48.96 -3.89
C LEU A 518 12.78 47.91 -3.34
N MET A 519 13.42 47.13 -4.19
CA MET A 519 14.42 46.12 -3.81
C MET A 519 15.71 46.79 -3.27
N SER A 520 16.13 47.92 -3.81
CA SER A 520 17.29 48.67 -3.29
C SER A 520 16.96 49.42 -1.99
N ALA A 521 15.74 49.86 -1.77
CA ALA A 521 15.28 50.50 -0.55
C ALA A 521 15.08 49.50 0.63
N THR A 522 14.86 48.20 0.34
CA THR A 522 14.64 47.15 1.35
C THR A 522 15.90 46.36 1.68
N SER A 523 17.06 46.66 1.09
CA SER A 523 18.32 45.98 1.40
C SER A 523 18.99 46.45 2.73
N GLY A 524 18.34 47.36 3.48
CA GLY A 524 18.69 47.73 4.85
C GLY A 524 17.96 46.88 5.89
N ARG A 525 18.65 46.04 6.59
CA ARG A 525 18.41 45.33 7.88
C ARG A 525 17.05 44.75 8.27
N THR A 526 15.96 44.93 7.53
CA THR A 526 14.62 44.43 7.89
C THR A 526 13.97 43.51 6.83
N GLY A 527 14.63 43.22 5.72
CA GLY A 527 14.08 42.47 4.59
C GLY A 527 13.97 40.93 4.81
N LEU A 528 14.75 40.35 5.73
CA LEU A 528 14.77 38.89 5.91
C LEU A 528 13.52 38.35 6.60
N SER A 529 12.83 39.10 7.42
CA SER A 529 11.65 38.65 8.17
C SER A 529 10.36 38.57 7.32
N LEU A 530 10.26 39.39 6.27
CA LEU A 530 9.08 39.40 5.38
C LEU A 530 9.11 38.26 4.35
N LEU A 531 10.31 37.92 3.83
CA LEU A 531 10.48 36.79 2.92
C LEU A 531 10.25 35.43 3.59
N THR A 532 10.59 35.31 4.87
CA THR A 532 10.34 34.11 5.67
C THR A 532 8.86 33.93 5.97
N ARG A 533 8.14 35.02 6.24
CA ARG A 533 6.67 35.00 6.45
C ARG A 533 5.88 34.71 5.17
N LEU A 534 6.34 35.19 4.02
CA LEU A 534 5.71 34.90 2.72
C LEU A 534 5.96 33.46 2.27
N LYS A 535 7.12 32.87 2.58
CA LYS A 535 7.37 31.44 2.33
C LYS A 535 6.54 30.54 3.23
N GLN A 536 6.31 30.90 4.49
CA GLN A 536 5.40 30.15 5.37
C GLN A 536 3.91 30.25 4.97
N ALA A 537 3.48 31.38 4.45
CA ALA A 537 2.11 31.53 3.95
C ALA A 537 1.84 30.78 2.63
N ALA A 538 2.87 30.51 1.83
CA ALA A 538 2.76 29.76 0.58
C ALA A 538 2.83 28.22 0.75
N SER A 539 3.19 27.72 1.95
CA SER A 539 3.25 26.29 2.25
C SER A 539 1.99 25.72 2.93
N VAL A 540 0.93 26.56 3.09
CA VAL A 540 -0.35 26.20 3.73
C VAL A 540 -1.52 26.31 2.73
N ARG A 541 -1.26 26.07 1.43
CA ARG A 541 -2.32 25.84 0.46
C ARG A 541 -2.02 24.62 -0.40
#